data_4f6a7a3726f4e886d3c393d33f9d5e1a
#
_entry.id   4f6a7a3726f4e886d3c393d33f9d5e1a
#
_cell.length_a   1.000
_cell.length_b   1.000
_cell.length_c   1.000
_cell.angle_alpha   90.00
_cell.angle_beta   90.00
_cell.angle_gamma   90.00
#
_symmetry.space_group_name_H-M   'P 1'
#
loop_
_entity.id
_entity.type
_entity.pdbx_description
1 polymer ?
#
loop_
_entity_poly.entity_id
_entity_poly.type
_entity_poly.pdbx_seq_one_letter_code
_entity_poly.pdbx_strand_id
1 'polypeptide(L)'
;DRLRSRGLGDVYKRQWLYSTGNFANNIIFMMVGTYITYFYTNILGISPAMAGLVFMVARLVDAFTDPLMGIIVDKTNTKIGKYRPWIIAGAPFLGIMFVLLFTAPNFSMTGKVVYAFITYIIYSLAWTIVQIPQLALPAILTNDIAKRTRIQAIFQAFGSIASLVVSAWALPILDKLGGQDNASAWFKFTVIFGAVSAVIFILSAMSVKNVDVYDPAAKNAKTEKKGFSLKETFSVITKNKALLCVLIAYGTDMFAFQISNSLRMYFFKYNMGGRTDLITYIGYASTFVGFALVAFIQPFVKKTGKRAGIIGIEALAILVTLPMLVTGLKGAYAISAVMFTYIAITFTWTINNMLSRSAVLDSANYAQMTLGINGTALVNSTFTFVNKCCQAFSMFFSGIILSATGYNKDAVEQTPGCLKAILLLCTVGPIIAYVFSIAAMYSVSYTHLRAHETGAY
;
A
#
# COMPACT_ATOMS: atom_id res chain seq x y z
N ASP A 1 5.09 2.05 -43.81
CA ASP A 1 5.73 1.40 -42.64
C ASP A 1 6.40 2.37 -41.63
N ARG A 2 7.13 3.41 -42.12
CA ARG A 2 7.77 4.40 -41.22
C ARG A 2 6.77 5.25 -40.40
N LEU A 3 5.60 5.56 -40.91
CA LEU A 3 4.55 6.31 -40.19
C LEU A 3 3.87 5.42 -39.14
N ARG A 4 3.69 4.14 -39.45
CA ARG A 4 3.13 3.14 -38.51
C ARG A 4 4.10 2.83 -37.37
N SER A 5 5.41 2.77 -37.64
CA SER A 5 6.43 2.57 -36.61
C SER A 5 6.62 3.78 -35.71
N ARG A 6 6.49 5.03 -36.24
CA ARG A 6 6.49 6.25 -35.39
C ARG A 6 5.29 6.32 -34.48
N GLY A 7 4.09 5.95 -34.94
CA GLY A 7 2.89 5.92 -34.09
C GLY A 7 2.96 4.89 -32.97
N LEU A 8 3.53 3.70 -33.23
CA LEU A 8 3.76 2.67 -32.21
C LEU A 8 4.80 3.11 -31.17
N GLY A 9 5.91 3.72 -31.58
CA GLY A 9 6.92 4.26 -30.68
C GLY A 9 6.37 5.32 -29.72
N ASP A 10 5.50 6.20 -30.20
CA ASP A 10 4.86 7.23 -29.38
C ASP A 10 3.86 6.64 -28.36
N VAL A 11 3.14 5.58 -28.71
CA VAL A 11 2.23 4.86 -27.79
C VAL A 11 3.02 4.20 -26.67
N TYR A 12 4.12 3.51 -26.99
CA TYR A 12 4.98 2.89 -25.97
C TYR A 12 5.61 3.94 -25.05
N LYS A 13 6.14 5.02 -25.61
CA LYS A 13 6.73 6.12 -24.84
C LYS A 13 5.73 6.73 -23.84
N ARG A 14 4.46 6.91 -24.25
CA ARG A 14 3.40 7.40 -23.36
C ARG A 14 3.10 6.42 -22.23
N GLN A 15 3.03 5.11 -22.50
CA GLN A 15 2.80 4.09 -21.49
C GLN A 15 3.88 4.09 -20.40
N TRP A 16 5.15 4.19 -20.82
CA TRP A 16 6.27 4.27 -19.90
C TRP A 16 6.25 5.55 -19.08
N LEU A 17 6.09 6.70 -19.71
CA LEU A 17 6.04 7.99 -19.02
C LEU A 17 4.85 8.09 -18.06
N TYR A 18 3.66 7.61 -18.45
CA TYR A 18 2.53 7.52 -17.54
C TYR A 18 2.88 6.66 -16.32
N SER A 19 3.52 5.53 -16.53
CA SER A 19 3.83 4.57 -15.48
C SER A 19 4.87 5.09 -14.46
N THR A 20 5.71 6.07 -14.84
CA THR A 20 6.62 6.73 -13.89
C THR A 20 5.88 7.44 -12.75
N GLY A 21 4.63 7.84 -12.95
CA GLY A 21 3.80 8.41 -11.89
C GLY A 21 3.61 7.46 -10.70
N ASN A 22 3.60 6.14 -10.93
CA ASN A 22 3.54 5.16 -9.83
C ASN A 22 4.86 5.07 -9.04
N PHE A 23 5.97 5.37 -9.66
CA PHE A 23 7.25 5.52 -8.95
C PHE A 23 7.16 6.67 -7.94
N ALA A 24 6.72 7.86 -8.37
CA ALA A 24 6.53 9.00 -7.50
C ALA A 24 5.53 8.71 -6.36
N ASN A 25 4.41 8.08 -6.70
CA ASN A 25 3.39 7.69 -5.73
C ASN A 25 3.95 6.75 -4.65
N ASN A 26 4.67 5.72 -5.05
CA ASN A 26 5.19 4.73 -4.13
C ASN A 26 6.37 5.24 -3.29
N ILE A 27 7.18 6.18 -3.77
CA ILE A 27 8.19 6.84 -2.93
C ILE A 27 7.52 7.49 -1.72
N ILE A 28 6.52 8.33 -1.94
CA ILE A 28 5.81 9.04 -0.86
C ILE A 28 5.07 8.04 0.03
N PHE A 29 4.33 7.09 -0.57
CA PHE A 29 3.55 6.09 0.17
C PHE A 29 4.43 5.22 1.08
N MET A 30 5.56 4.71 0.56
CA MET A 30 6.47 3.85 1.32
C MET A 30 7.21 4.62 2.42
N MET A 31 7.63 5.86 2.15
CA MET A 31 8.24 6.71 3.17
C MET A 31 7.29 6.94 4.34
N VAL A 32 6.05 7.32 4.06
CA VAL A 32 5.04 7.51 5.10
C VAL A 32 4.72 6.19 5.79
N GLY A 33 4.44 5.12 5.05
CA GLY A 33 4.08 3.82 5.63
C GLY A 33 5.16 3.20 6.52
N THR A 34 6.43 3.44 6.22
CA THR A 34 7.56 2.83 6.94
C THR A 34 8.08 3.71 8.08
N TYR A 35 8.19 5.01 7.85
CA TYR A 35 8.99 5.87 8.74
C TYR A 35 8.17 6.90 9.53
N ILE A 36 6.91 7.19 9.16
CA ILE A 36 6.15 8.26 9.81
C ILE A 36 5.90 7.97 11.30
N THR A 37 5.66 6.71 11.67
CA THR A 37 5.45 6.33 13.07
C THR A 37 6.70 6.63 13.88
N TYR A 38 7.87 6.24 13.36
CA TYR A 38 9.15 6.54 13.98
C TYR A 38 9.40 8.06 14.07
N PHE A 39 9.16 8.81 13.00
CA PHE A 39 9.32 10.25 12.99
C PHE A 39 8.41 10.93 14.04
N TYR A 40 7.14 10.53 14.11
CA TYR A 40 6.20 11.11 15.06
C TYR A 40 6.57 10.84 16.52
N THR A 41 7.07 9.65 16.82
CA THR A 41 7.41 9.28 18.20
C THR A 41 8.79 9.76 18.61
N ASN A 42 9.82 9.61 17.76
CA ASN A 42 11.20 9.89 18.13
C ASN A 42 11.62 11.32 17.83
N ILE A 43 11.17 11.90 16.71
CA ILE A 43 11.60 13.22 16.27
C ILE A 43 10.60 14.30 16.70
N LEU A 44 9.30 14.13 16.36
CA LEU A 44 8.26 15.07 16.77
C LEU A 44 7.98 14.94 18.28
N GLY A 45 8.09 13.73 18.83
CA GLY A 45 8.03 13.42 20.25
C GLY A 45 6.61 13.25 20.80
N ILE A 46 5.60 12.94 19.97
CA ILE A 46 4.26 12.58 20.42
C ILE A 46 4.22 11.11 20.87
N SER A 47 3.28 10.74 21.73
CA SER A 47 3.17 9.35 22.19
C SER A 47 2.80 8.40 21.03
N PRO A 48 3.25 7.14 21.05
CA PRO A 48 2.91 6.16 20.03
C PRO A 48 1.38 5.95 19.88
N ALA A 49 0.63 5.99 20.98
CA ALA A 49 -0.83 5.90 20.96
C ALA A 49 -1.47 7.06 20.18
N MET A 50 -0.99 8.30 20.40
CA MET A 50 -1.47 9.48 19.66
C MET A 50 -1.09 9.40 18.18
N ALA A 51 0.11 8.95 17.86
CA ALA A 51 0.51 8.71 16.46
C ALA A 51 -0.43 7.69 15.80
N GLY A 52 -0.71 6.57 16.45
CA GLY A 52 -1.66 5.56 15.97
C GLY A 52 -3.07 6.10 15.77
N LEU A 53 -3.54 6.97 16.67
CA LEU A 53 -4.84 7.63 16.56
C LEU A 53 -4.92 8.58 15.36
N VAL A 54 -3.85 9.36 15.11
CA VAL A 54 -3.73 10.22 13.91
C VAL A 54 -3.93 9.40 12.65
N PHE A 55 -3.25 8.24 12.55
CA PHE A 55 -3.34 7.38 11.37
C PHE A 55 -4.73 6.77 11.22
N MET A 56 -5.32 6.31 12.33
CA MET A 56 -6.66 5.73 12.29
C MET A 56 -7.70 6.73 11.80
N VAL A 57 -7.71 7.94 12.37
CA VAL A 57 -8.66 9.00 11.99
C VAL A 57 -8.49 9.38 10.52
N ALA A 58 -7.25 9.59 10.07
CA ALA A 58 -6.98 9.94 8.68
C ALA A 58 -7.46 8.85 7.70
N ARG A 59 -7.24 7.57 8.00
CA ARG A 59 -7.72 6.47 7.16
C ARG A 59 -9.24 6.35 7.13
N LEU A 60 -9.91 6.67 8.23
CA LEU A 60 -11.37 6.77 8.24
C LEU A 60 -11.85 7.93 7.36
N VAL A 61 -11.18 9.08 7.40
CA VAL A 61 -11.46 10.21 6.51
C VAL A 61 -11.29 9.79 5.04
N ASP A 62 -10.21 9.08 4.71
CA ASP A 62 -9.98 8.58 3.34
C ASP A 62 -11.11 7.68 2.83
N ALA A 63 -11.71 6.88 3.69
CA ALA A 63 -12.81 5.99 3.31
C ALA A 63 -14.02 6.76 2.77
N PHE A 64 -14.21 8.02 3.20
CA PHE A 64 -15.27 8.91 2.71
C PHE A 64 -14.80 9.79 1.56
N THR A 65 -13.57 10.26 1.58
CA THR A 65 -13.06 11.24 0.62
C THR A 65 -12.68 10.62 -0.73
N ASP A 66 -12.28 9.34 -0.77
CA ASP A 66 -11.97 8.67 -2.03
C ASP A 66 -13.16 8.56 -2.97
N PRO A 67 -14.35 8.07 -2.53
CA PRO A 67 -15.54 8.06 -3.37
C PRO A 67 -15.96 9.48 -3.82
N LEU A 68 -15.84 10.46 -2.93
CA LEU A 68 -16.15 11.86 -3.26
C LEU A 68 -15.21 12.38 -4.34
N MET A 69 -13.91 12.12 -4.24
CA MET A 69 -12.93 12.52 -5.25
C MET A 69 -13.21 11.84 -6.59
N GLY A 70 -13.60 10.57 -6.58
CA GLY A 70 -14.04 9.86 -7.78
C GLY A 70 -15.20 10.57 -8.49
N ILE A 71 -16.22 11.00 -7.75
CA ILE A 71 -17.36 11.75 -8.27
C ILE A 71 -16.92 13.13 -8.82
N ILE A 72 -16.03 13.84 -8.10
CA ILE A 72 -15.50 15.13 -8.53
C ILE A 72 -14.75 14.98 -9.85
N VAL A 73 -13.87 14.00 -9.96
CA VAL A 73 -13.11 13.70 -11.18
C VAL A 73 -14.06 13.32 -12.33
N ASP A 74 -15.09 12.51 -12.06
CA ASP A 74 -16.05 12.11 -13.07
C ASP A 74 -16.84 13.30 -13.65
N LYS A 75 -17.11 14.32 -12.83
CA LYS A 75 -17.79 15.56 -13.25
C LYS A 75 -16.84 16.59 -13.86
N THR A 76 -15.54 16.38 -13.78
CA THR A 76 -14.53 17.33 -14.29
C THR A 76 -14.43 17.22 -15.80
N ASN A 77 -14.55 18.35 -16.47
CA ASN A 77 -14.34 18.48 -17.91
C ASN A 77 -13.75 19.87 -18.21
N THR A 78 -12.41 19.97 -18.20
CA THR A 78 -11.68 21.21 -18.38
C THR A 78 -10.96 21.26 -19.72
N LYS A 79 -10.54 22.45 -20.15
CA LYS A 79 -9.75 22.64 -21.38
C LYS A 79 -8.47 21.81 -21.43
N ILE A 80 -7.91 21.46 -20.26
CA ILE A 80 -6.70 20.62 -20.15
C ILE A 80 -7.00 19.14 -19.92
N GLY A 81 -8.27 18.71 -19.93
CA GLY A 81 -8.72 17.35 -19.77
C GLY A 81 -9.53 17.11 -18.50
N LYS A 82 -9.82 15.85 -18.23
CA LYS A 82 -10.61 15.37 -17.09
C LYS A 82 -9.72 15.06 -15.88
N TYR A 83 -8.61 14.35 -16.07
CA TYR A 83 -7.75 13.81 -15.02
C TYR A 83 -6.52 14.69 -14.75
N ARG A 84 -5.95 15.25 -15.82
CA ARG A 84 -4.70 16.04 -15.76
C ARG A 84 -4.74 17.23 -14.83
N PRO A 85 -5.80 18.05 -14.77
CA PRO A 85 -5.82 19.23 -13.89
C PRO A 85 -5.59 18.86 -12.43
N TRP A 86 -6.17 17.75 -11.98
CA TRP A 86 -6.04 17.25 -10.61
C TRP A 86 -4.62 16.78 -10.30
N ILE A 87 -3.98 16.06 -11.22
CA ILE A 87 -2.61 15.58 -11.03
C ILE A 87 -1.62 16.76 -11.06
N ILE A 88 -1.77 17.69 -12.02
CA ILE A 88 -0.84 18.82 -12.18
C ILE A 88 -0.92 19.78 -10.99
N ALA A 89 -2.12 20.11 -10.51
CA ALA A 89 -2.30 20.99 -9.35
C ALA A 89 -2.06 20.25 -8.03
N GLY A 90 -2.46 18.98 -7.95
CA GLY A 90 -2.33 18.18 -6.76
C GLY A 90 -0.90 17.73 -6.45
N ALA A 91 -0.05 17.50 -7.46
CA ALA A 91 1.31 17.01 -7.25
C ALA A 91 2.21 17.97 -6.45
N PRO A 92 2.29 19.28 -6.74
CA PRO A 92 3.03 20.22 -5.89
C PRO A 92 2.44 20.32 -4.49
N PHE A 93 1.11 20.32 -4.38
CA PHE A 93 0.42 20.34 -3.09
C PHE A 93 0.75 19.09 -2.24
N LEU A 94 0.73 17.91 -2.84
CA LEU A 94 1.14 16.66 -2.20
C LEU A 94 2.61 16.72 -1.77
N GLY A 95 3.51 17.24 -2.60
CA GLY A 95 4.92 17.43 -2.26
C GLY A 95 5.11 18.33 -1.05
N ILE A 96 4.40 19.45 -0.98
CA ILE A 96 4.42 20.37 0.17
C ILE A 96 3.90 19.66 1.43
N MET A 97 2.77 18.95 1.35
CA MET A 97 2.20 18.23 2.48
C MET A 97 3.11 17.10 2.96
N PHE A 98 3.81 16.42 2.05
CA PHE A 98 4.82 15.41 2.38
C PHE A 98 5.99 16.01 3.17
N VAL A 99 6.46 17.20 2.80
CA VAL A 99 7.49 17.94 3.56
C VAL A 99 6.98 18.32 4.95
N LEU A 100 5.78 18.90 5.05
CA LEU A 100 5.18 19.29 6.32
C LEU A 100 4.97 18.09 7.25
N LEU A 101 4.63 16.94 6.70
CA LEU A 101 4.42 15.70 7.45
C LEU A 101 5.69 15.26 8.20
N PHE A 102 6.87 15.49 7.63
CA PHE A 102 8.18 15.20 8.20
C PHE A 102 8.89 16.46 8.70
N THR A 103 8.14 17.43 9.16
CA THR A 103 8.66 18.64 9.82
C THR A 103 8.31 18.60 11.31
N ALA A 104 9.27 18.90 12.17
CA ALA A 104 9.09 18.93 13.62
C ALA A 104 9.13 20.38 14.13
N PRO A 105 7.99 21.07 14.17
CA PRO A 105 7.93 22.43 14.69
C PRO A 105 8.13 22.46 16.21
N ASN A 106 8.69 23.56 16.72
CA ASN A 106 8.90 23.74 18.16
C ASN A 106 7.62 24.26 18.83
N PHE A 107 6.58 23.42 18.87
CA PHE A 107 5.31 23.71 19.53
C PHE A 107 5.24 23.02 20.89
N SER A 108 4.26 23.45 21.72
CA SER A 108 3.87 22.68 22.93
C SER A 108 3.42 21.26 22.54
N MET A 109 3.37 20.33 23.49
CA MET A 109 2.96 18.94 23.21
C MET A 109 1.59 18.87 22.54
N THR A 110 0.60 19.61 23.04
CA THR A 110 -0.73 19.72 22.43
C THR A 110 -0.65 20.29 21.00
N GLY A 111 0.17 21.33 20.78
CA GLY A 111 0.39 21.91 19.47
C GLY A 111 1.00 20.90 18.47
N LYS A 112 1.95 20.06 18.91
CA LYS A 112 2.54 18.99 18.07
C LYS A 112 1.51 17.93 17.69
N VAL A 113 0.63 17.54 18.61
CA VAL A 113 -0.46 16.59 18.33
C VAL A 113 -1.45 17.16 17.31
N VAL A 114 -1.91 18.39 17.52
CA VAL A 114 -2.81 19.10 16.58
C VAL A 114 -2.15 19.26 15.20
N TYR A 115 -0.87 19.64 15.19
CA TYR A 115 -0.09 19.74 13.95
C TYR A 115 -0.04 18.39 13.20
N ALA A 116 0.24 17.28 13.90
CA ALA A 116 0.27 15.95 13.32
C ALA A 116 -1.08 15.54 12.73
N PHE A 117 -2.19 15.81 13.44
CA PHE A 117 -3.54 15.55 12.94
C PHE A 117 -3.84 16.34 11.66
N ILE A 118 -3.64 17.65 11.69
CA ILE A 118 -3.96 18.54 10.55
C ILE A 118 -3.11 18.19 9.35
N THR A 119 -1.80 18.07 9.52
CA THR A 119 -0.89 17.80 8.40
C THR A 119 -1.11 16.41 7.79
N TYR A 120 -1.39 15.40 8.62
CA TYR A 120 -1.64 14.05 8.10
C TYR A 120 -2.98 13.95 7.37
N ILE A 121 -4.05 14.57 7.88
CA ILE A 121 -5.35 14.60 7.19
C ILE A 121 -5.25 15.34 5.86
N ILE A 122 -4.60 16.51 5.82
CA ILE A 122 -4.44 17.29 4.58
C ILE A 122 -3.53 16.53 3.60
N TYR A 123 -2.45 15.88 4.08
CA TYR A 123 -1.62 15.01 3.26
C TYR A 123 -2.45 13.88 2.62
N SER A 124 -3.30 13.22 3.40
CA SER A 124 -4.16 12.13 2.92
C SER A 124 -5.11 12.61 1.83
N LEU A 125 -5.74 13.77 2.02
CA LEU A 125 -6.57 14.41 0.98
C LEU A 125 -5.77 14.77 -0.27
N ALA A 126 -4.58 15.34 -0.12
CA ALA A 126 -3.70 15.68 -1.24
C ALA A 126 -3.28 14.43 -2.03
N TRP A 127 -3.02 13.33 -1.32
CA TRP A 127 -2.69 12.04 -1.93
C TRP A 127 -3.87 11.48 -2.73
N THR A 128 -5.10 11.53 -2.19
CA THR A 128 -6.33 11.13 -2.87
C THR A 128 -6.58 11.95 -4.14
N ILE A 129 -6.33 13.28 -4.12
CA ILE A 129 -6.47 14.17 -5.27
C ILE A 129 -5.57 13.76 -6.44
N VAL A 130 -4.38 13.26 -6.17
CA VAL A 130 -3.44 12.81 -7.21
C VAL A 130 -3.68 11.37 -7.62
N GLN A 131 -3.88 10.48 -6.65
CA GLN A 131 -3.94 9.04 -6.88
C GLN A 131 -5.21 8.61 -7.64
N ILE A 132 -6.39 9.12 -7.27
CA ILE A 132 -7.65 8.70 -7.88
C ILE A 132 -7.66 8.99 -9.40
N PRO A 133 -7.33 10.22 -9.87
CA PRO A 133 -7.22 10.47 -11.30
C PRO A 133 -6.14 9.61 -11.99
N GLN A 134 -4.99 9.41 -11.34
CA GLN A 134 -3.90 8.62 -11.90
C GLN A 134 -4.30 7.17 -12.14
N LEU A 135 -5.00 6.54 -11.19
CA LEU A 135 -5.48 5.15 -11.34
C LEU A 135 -6.56 4.99 -12.41
N ALA A 136 -7.28 6.05 -12.74
CA ALA A 136 -8.32 6.04 -13.77
C ALA A 136 -7.78 6.20 -15.20
N LEU A 137 -6.59 6.76 -15.38
CA LEU A 137 -5.99 7.03 -16.70
C LEU A 137 -5.83 5.82 -17.63
N PRO A 138 -5.49 4.58 -17.17
CA PRO A 138 -5.40 3.43 -18.07
C PRO A 138 -6.69 3.14 -18.84
N ALA A 139 -7.84 3.51 -18.29
CA ALA A 139 -9.12 3.30 -18.94
C ALA A 139 -9.29 4.13 -20.22
N ILE A 140 -8.67 5.31 -20.30
CA ILE A 140 -8.71 6.19 -21.48
C ILE A 140 -7.52 5.98 -22.42
N LEU A 141 -6.43 5.35 -21.94
CA LEU A 141 -5.24 5.10 -22.76
C LEU A 141 -5.47 4.02 -23.83
N THR A 142 -6.36 3.05 -23.57
CA THR A 142 -6.67 1.97 -24.50
C THR A 142 -7.97 1.26 -24.14
N ASN A 143 -8.74 0.87 -25.15
CA ASN A 143 -9.91 0.00 -25.00
C ASN A 143 -9.54 -1.49 -25.08
N ASP A 144 -8.33 -1.83 -25.51
CA ASP A 144 -7.82 -3.18 -25.60
C ASP A 144 -7.43 -3.70 -24.20
N ILE A 145 -8.05 -4.77 -23.77
CA ILE A 145 -7.86 -5.38 -22.43
C ILE A 145 -6.41 -5.85 -22.26
N ALA A 146 -5.81 -6.48 -23.29
CA ALA A 146 -4.44 -6.98 -23.21
C ALA A 146 -3.42 -5.83 -23.08
N LYS A 147 -3.61 -4.74 -23.83
CA LYS A 147 -2.78 -3.53 -23.72
C LYS A 147 -2.97 -2.85 -22.35
N ARG A 148 -4.20 -2.81 -21.83
CA ARG A 148 -4.48 -2.26 -20.48
C ARG A 148 -3.76 -3.06 -19.40
N THR A 149 -3.79 -4.39 -19.48
CA THR A 149 -3.06 -5.29 -18.57
C THR A 149 -1.55 -5.03 -18.62
N ARG A 150 -0.99 -4.84 -19.81
CA ARG A 150 0.43 -4.50 -20.00
C ARG A 150 0.78 -3.15 -19.36
N ILE A 151 -0.05 -2.12 -19.54
CA ILE A 151 0.13 -0.80 -18.91
C ILE A 151 0.15 -0.95 -17.39
N GLN A 152 -0.79 -1.72 -16.81
CA GLN A 152 -0.83 -1.98 -15.38
C GLN A 152 0.41 -2.74 -14.88
N ALA A 153 0.93 -3.69 -15.66
CA ALA A 153 2.16 -4.41 -15.30
C ALA A 153 3.38 -3.47 -15.25
N ILE A 154 3.54 -2.59 -16.25
CA ILE A 154 4.61 -1.58 -16.27
C ILE A 154 4.43 -0.60 -15.10
N PHE A 155 3.21 -0.15 -14.84
CA PHE A 155 2.87 0.73 -13.73
C PHE A 155 3.27 0.12 -12.38
N GLN A 156 2.95 -1.16 -12.15
CA GLN A 156 3.36 -1.88 -10.94
C GLN A 156 4.88 -2.08 -10.84
N ALA A 157 5.56 -2.33 -11.94
CA ALA A 157 7.02 -2.43 -11.97
C ALA A 157 7.70 -1.15 -11.48
N PHE A 158 7.23 0.03 -11.91
CA PHE A 158 7.71 1.31 -11.40
C PHE A 158 7.44 1.49 -9.90
N GLY A 159 6.29 1.04 -9.40
CA GLY A 159 5.98 1.03 -7.98
C GLY A 159 6.94 0.14 -7.18
N SER A 160 7.28 -1.03 -7.70
CA SER A 160 8.26 -1.95 -7.08
C SER A 160 9.66 -1.34 -7.04
N ILE A 161 10.09 -0.65 -8.11
CA ILE A 161 11.37 0.06 -8.14
C ILE A 161 11.39 1.18 -7.08
N ALA A 162 10.30 1.93 -6.92
CA ALA A 162 10.21 2.95 -5.88
C ALA A 162 10.29 2.37 -4.47
N SER A 163 9.61 1.26 -4.23
CA SER A 163 9.68 0.55 -2.95
C SER A 163 11.10 0.09 -2.62
N LEU A 164 11.83 -0.38 -3.64
CA LEU A 164 13.26 -0.70 -3.52
C LEU A 164 14.07 0.54 -3.14
N VAL A 165 13.90 1.63 -3.88
CA VAL A 165 14.64 2.88 -3.63
C VAL A 165 14.43 3.35 -2.20
N VAL A 166 13.18 3.35 -1.71
CA VAL A 166 12.90 3.76 -0.32
C VAL A 166 13.50 2.77 0.69
N SER A 167 13.27 1.47 0.52
CA SER A 167 13.76 0.47 1.48
C SER A 167 15.28 0.38 1.55
N ALA A 168 15.95 0.57 0.41
CA ALA A 168 17.41 0.39 0.32
C ALA A 168 18.21 1.68 0.53
N TRP A 169 17.64 2.84 0.17
CA TRP A 169 18.40 4.09 0.10
C TRP A 169 17.95 5.17 1.08
N ALA A 170 16.71 5.06 1.65
CA ALA A 170 16.22 6.11 2.53
C ALA A 170 17.13 6.34 3.75
N LEU A 171 17.51 5.28 4.48
CA LEU A 171 18.36 5.40 5.64
C LEU A 171 19.79 5.84 5.30
N PRO A 172 20.49 5.26 4.32
CA PRO A 172 21.80 5.74 3.88
C PRO A 172 21.82 7.21 3.44
N ILE A 173 20.73 7.69 2.80
CA ILE A 173 20.62 9.10 2.42
C ILE A 173 20.39 9.97 3.66
N LEU A 174 19.52 9.56 4.58
CA LEU A 174 19.27 10.28 5.83
C LEU A 174 20.56 10.39 6.66
N ASP A 175 21.37 9.33 6.72
CA ASP A 175 22.67 9.35 7.45
C ASP A 175 23.62 10.38 6.84
N LYS A 176 23.69 10.49 5.51
CA LYS A 176 24.46 11.52 4.82
C LYS A 176 23.93 12.94 5.01
N LEU A 177 22.62 13.10 5.24
CA LEU A 177 21.96 14.39 5.45
C LEU A 177 22.04 14.90 6.90
N GLY A 178 22.54 14.07 7.84
CA GLY A 178 22.73 14.45 9.25
C GLY A 178 22.19 13.45 10.27
N GLY A 179 21.80 12.23 9.83
CA GLY A 179 21.40 11.12 10.68
C GLY A 179 19.89 10.98 10.86
N GLN A 180 19.50 9.76 11.24
CA GLN A 180 18.10 9.34 11.36
C GLN A 180 17.36 10.01 12.54
N ASP A 181 18.11 10.46 13.55
CA ASP A 181 17.55 11.12 14.74
C ASP A 181 17.51 12.66 14.61
N ASN A 182 17.89 13.21 13.45
CA ASN A 182 17.95 14.63 13.20
C ASN A 182 16.75 15.11 12.35
N ALA A 183 15.90 15.96 12.92
CA ALA A 183 14.75 16.54 12.22
C ALA A 183 15.12 17.27 10.90
N SER A 184 16.27 17.94 10.86
CA SER A 184 16.77 18.64 9.64
C SER A 184 17.10 17.64 8.52
N ALA A 185 17.56 16.43 8.83
CA ALA A 185 17.81 15.40 7.82
C ALA A 185 16.52 14.95 7.15
N TRP A 186 15.47 14.70 7.94
CA TRP A 186 14.14 14.35 7.42
C TRP A 186 13.55 15.46 6.56
N PHE A 187 13.64 16.71 7.03
CA PHE A 187 13.18 17.86 6.26
C PHE A 187 13.88 17.94 4.89
N LYS A 188 15.21 17.90 4.86
CA LYS A 188 15.99 17.95 3.61
C LYS A 188 15.65 16.79 2.68
N PHE A 189 15.54 15.59 3.24
CA PHE A 189 15.16 14.38 2.50
C PHE A 189 13.81 14.56 1.83
N THR A 190 12.79 14.98 2.60
CA THR A 190 11.42 15.11 2.08
C THR A 190 11.26 16.27 1.09
N VAL A 191 12.02 17.35 1.23
CA VAL A 191 12.09 18.42 0.22
C VAL A 191 12.61 17.89 -1.11
N ILE A 192 13.72 17.13 -1.10
CA ILE A 192 14.31 16.57 -2.33
C ILE A 192 13.32 15.58 -2.99
N PHE A 193 12.88 14.60 -2.24
CA PHE A 193 12.02 13.54 -2.79
C PHE A 193 10.60 14.02 -3.09
N GLY A 194 10.07 14.99 -2.35
CA GLY A 194 8.79 15.64 -2.61
C GLY A 194 8.82 16.45 -3.91
N ALA A 195 9.88 17.24 -4.13
CA ALA A 195 10.06 17.99 -5.37
C ALA A 195 10.25 17.06 -6.58
N VAL A 196 11.09 16.03 -6.46
CA VAL A 196 11.29 15.02 -7.52
C VAL A 196 9.98 14.30 -7.84
N SER A 197 9.22 13.88 -6.83
CA SER A 197 7.93 13.21 -7.02
C SER A 197 6.92 14.14 -7.70
N ALA A 198 6.84 15.41 -7.32
CA ALA A 198 5.94 16.37 -7.96
C ALA A 198 6.28 16.57 -9.45
N VAL A 199 7.56 16.69 -9.80
CA VAL A 199 8.00 16.79 -11.20
C VAL A 199 7.62 15.52 -11.98
N ILE A 200 7.87 14.34 -11.43
CA ILE A 200 7.54 13.06 -12.09
C ILE A 200 6.02 12.93 -12.28
N PHE A 201 5.20 13.30 -11.31
CA PHE A 201 3.73 13.31 -11.46
C PHE A 201 3.27 14.24 -12.59
N ILE A 202 3.84 15.46 -12.66
CA ILE A 202 3.51 16.42 -13.72
C ILE A 202 3.92 15.86 -15.09
N LEU A 203 5.12 15.29 -15.22
CA LEU A 203 5.58 14.66 -16.46
C LEU A 203 4.70 13.48 -16.87
N SER A 204 4.30 12.66 -15.90
CA SER A 204 3.35 11.57 -16.10
C SER A 204 2.00 12.08 -16.62
N ALA A 205 1.44 13.12 -16.02
CA ALA A 205 0.21 13.75 -16.47
C ALA A 205 0.33 14.38 -17.86
N MET A 206 1.47 15.03 -18.16
CA MET A 206 1.71 15.63 -19.48
C MET A 206 1.86 14.58 -20.60
N SER A 207 2.30 13.38 -20.28
CA SER A 207 2.44 12.29 -21.27
C SER A 207 1.12 11.89 -21.91
N VAL A 208 0.00 12.11 -21.23
CA VAL A 208 -1.35 11.73 -21.70
C VAL A 208 -2.16 12.92 -22.27
N LYS A 209 -1.51 14.06 -22.53
CA LYS A 209 -2.16 15.31 -22.99
C LYS A 209 -3.01 15.14 -24.26
N ASN A 210 -2.65 14.21 -25.16
CA ASN A 210 -3.36 13.99 -26.42
C ASN A 210 -4.51 12.98 -26.29
N VAL A 211 -4.72 12.40 -25.12
CA VAL A 211 -5.75 11.38 -24.86
C VAL A 211 -6.76 11.90 -23.84
N ASP A 212 -6.30 12.59 -22.80
CA ASP A 212 -7.13 13.26 -21.82
C ASP A 212 -7.48 14.66 -22.35
N VAL A 213 -8.47 14.73 -23.22
CA VAL A 213 -8.91 15.96 -23.91
C VAL A 213 -10.31 16.35 -23.46
N TYR A 214 -10.63 17.63 -23.66
CA TYR A 214 -11.99 18.14 -23.45
C TYR A 214 -13.00 17.41 -24.35
N ASP A 215 -14.07 16.88 -23.75
CA ASP A 215 -15.18 16.27 -24.47
C ASP A 215 -16.44 17.13 -24.38
N PRO A 216 -16.84 17.81 -25.47
CA PRO A 216 -18.05 18.60 -25.50
C PRO A 216 -19.33 17.80 -25.21
N ALA A 217 -19.36 16.51 -25.62
CA ALA A 217 -20.52 15.64 -25.45
C ALA A 217 -20.71 15.16 -24.00
N ALA A 218 -19.63 15.08 -23.21
CA ALA A 218 -19.67 14.68 -21.81
C ALA A 218 -20.47 15.65 -20.92
N LYS A 219 -20.67 16.90 -21.37
CA LYS A 219 -21.47 17.91 -20.64
C LYS A 219 -22.97 17.53 -20.53
N ASN A 220 -23.46 16.72 -21.46
CA ASN A 220 -24.86 16.32 -21.55
C ASN A 220 -25.11 14.86 -21.13
N ALA A 221 -24.08 14.10 -20.88
CA ALA A 221 -24.19 12.73 -20.39
C ALA A 221 -24.59 12.75 -18.91
N LYS A 222 -25.87 12.59 -18.62
CA LYS A 222 -26.38 12.26 -17.28
C LYS A 222 -25.78 10.91 -16.89
N THR A 223 -24.66 10.93 -16.17
CA THR A 223 -24.09 9.71 -15.59
C THR A 223 -24.93 9.35 -14.38
N GLU A 224 -26.02 8.64 -14.59
CA GLU A 224 -26.74 7.94 -13.52
C GLU A 224 -25.89 6.75 -13.05
N LYS A 225 -24.77 7.03 -12.42
CA LYS A 225 -24.17 6.02 -11.54
C LYS A 225 -24.96 6.08 -10.24
N LYS A 226 -25.93 5.19 -10.06
CA LYS A 226 -26.52 4.92 -8.74
C LYS A 226 -25.36 4.59 -7.81
N GLY A 227 -25.04 5.49 -6.89
CA GLY A 227 -24.14 5.19 -5.79
C GLY A 227 -24.74 4.04 -5.01
N PHE A 228 -23.97 2.96 -4.81
CA PHE A 228 -24.45 1.85 -3.99
C PHE A 228 -24.64 2.34 -2.55
N SER A 229 -25.79 1.99 -1.97
CA SER A 229 -26.07 2.23 -0.57
C SER A 229 -25.16 1.37 0.30
N LEU A 230 -24.72 1.88 1.46
CA LEU A 230 -23.98 1.10 2.46
C LEU A 230 -24.72 -0.22 2.82
N LYS A 231 -26.05 -0.19 2.83
CA LYS A 231 -26.89 -1.36 3.07
C LYS A 231 -26.77 -2.41 1.95
N GLU A 232 -26.70 -1.98 0.68
CA GLU A 232 -26.46 -2.88 -0.47
C GLU A 232 -25.06 -3.47 -0.43
N THR A 233 -24.06 -2.65 -0.10
CA THR A 233 -22.68 -3.11 0.09
C THR A 233 -22.59 -4.20 1.16
N PHE A 234 -23.19 -3.97 2.32
CA PHE A 234 -23.21 -4.95 3.40
C PHE A 234 -23.98 -6.23 3.03
N SER A 235 -25.10 -6.10 2.31
CA SER A 235 -25.87 -7.24 1.83
C SER A 235 -25.09 -8.12 0.86
N VAL A 236 -24.33 -7.52 -0.08
CA VAL A 236 -23.50 -8.29 -1.03
C VAL A 236 -22.37 -9.01 -0.33
N ILE A 237 -21.72 -8.39 0.66
CA ILE A 237 -20.64 -9.01 1.44
C ILE A 237 -21.18 -10.21 2.23
N THR A 238 -22.28 -10.04 2.95
CA THR A 238 -22.82 -11.09 3.85
C THR A 238 -23.42 -12.26 3.08
N LYS A 239 -24.00 -12.02 1.91
CA LYS A 239 -24.59 -13.07 1.06
C LYS A 239 -23.53 -13.80 0.22
N ASN A 240 -22.39 -13.18 -0.04
CA ASN A 240 -21.29 -13.78 -0.81
C ASN A 240 -20.20 -14.29 0.15
N LYS A 241 -20.37 -15.52 0.62
CA LYS A 241 -19.42 -16.17 1.55
C LYS A 241 -17.99 -16.26 0.99
N ALA A 242 -17.84 -16.48 -0.32
CA ALA A 242 -16.53 -16.54 -0.96
C ALA A 242 -15.82 -15.18 -0.89
N LEU A 243 -16.53 -14.09 -1.18
CA LEU A 243 -16.02 -12.72 -1.02
C LEU A 243 -15.63 -12.43 0.42
N LEU A 244 -16.48 -12.78 1.39
CA LEU A 244 -16.22 -12.55 2.81
C LEU A 244 -14.92 -13.23 3.24
N CYS A 245 -14.72 -14.50 2.90
CA CYS A 245 -13.50 -15.24 3.25
C CYS A 245 -12.25 -14.65 2.59
N VAL A 246 -12.33 -14.25 1.31
CA VAL A 246 -11.21 -13.57 0.62
C VAL A 246 -10.88 -12.23 1.26
N LEU A 247 -11.90 -11.46 1.68
CA LEU A 247 -11.70 -10.18 2.37
C LEU A 247 -11.07 -10.37 3.77
N ILE A 248 -11.45 -11.42 4.50
CA ILE A 248 -10.84 -11.77 5.79
C ILE A 248 -9.38 -12.16 5.58
N ALA A 249 -9.11 -13.07 4.64
CA ALA A 249 -7.75 -13.51 4.34
C ALA A 249 -6.85 -12.34 3.94
N TYR A 250 -7.30 -11.51 3.01
CA TYR A 250 -6.58 -10.30 2.60
C TYR A 250 -6.39 -9.31 3.74
N GLY A 251 -7.45 -9.08 4.54
CA GLY A 251 -7.41 -8.13 5.65
C GLY A 251 -6.42 -8.54 6.74
N THR A 252 -6.38 -9.82 7.10
CA THR A 252 -5.44 -10.35 8.09
C THR A 252 -4.00 -10.29 7.59
N ASP A 253 -3.74 -10.64 6.32
CA ASP A 253 -2.43 -10.52 5.71
C ASP A 253 -1.95 -9.05 5.63
N MET A 254 -2.84 -8.13 5.23
CA MET A 254 -2.56 -6.70 5.25
C MET A 254 -2.24 -6.19 6.65
N PHE A 255 -2.96 -6.67 7.65
CA PHE A 255 -2.71 -6.32 9.04
C PHE A 255 -1.32 -6.78 9.51
N ALA A 256 -0.94 -8.03 9.21
CA ALA A 256 0.38 -8.59 9.50
C ALA A 256 1.51 -7.79 8.86
N PHE A 257 1.37 -7.51 7.56
CA PHE A 257 2.35 -6.73 6.81
C PHE A 257 2.51 -5.32 7.39
N GLN A 258 1.40 -4.63 7.67
CA GLN A 258 1.44 -3.26 8.13
C GLN A 258 1.98 -3.10 9.56
N ILE A 259 1.66 -4.02 10.47
CA ILE A 259 2.29 -4.05 11.81
C ILE A 259 3.81 -4.21 11.68
N SER A 260 4.24 -5.22 10.94
CA SER A 260 5.67 -5.50 10.76
C SER A 260 6.39 -4.33 10.09
N ASN A 261 5.75 -3.63 9.16
CA ASN A 261 6.33 -2.48 8.48
C ASN A 261 6.44 -1.25 9.39
N SER A 262 5.40 -0.94 10.17
CA SER A 262 5.37 0.22 11.06
C SER A 262 6.35 0.08 12.25
N LEU A 263 6.58 -1.16 12.70
CA LEU A 263 7.49 -1.46 13.82
C LEU A 263 8.92 -1.78 13.38
N ARG A 264 9.18 -1.89 12.08
CA ARG A 264 10.50 -2.28 11.53
C ARG A 264 11.62 -1.43 12.09
N MET A 265 11.47 -0.11 12.09
CA MET A 265 12.49 0.82 12.57
C MET A 265 12.78 0.63 14.07
N TYR A 266 11.73 0.47 14.88
CA TYR A 266 11.85 0.21 16.32
C TYR A 266 12.56 -1.12 16.59
N PHE A 267 12.19 -2.17 15.86
CA PHE A 267 12.76 -3.49 15.97
C PHE A 267 14.29 -3.46 15.73
N PHE A 268 14.73 -2.86 14.62
CA PHE A 268 16.17 -2.81 14.30
C PHE A 268 16.93 -1.85 15.19
N LYS A 269 16.30 -0.76 15.63
CA LYS A 269 16.94 0.20 16.55
C LYS A 269 17.12 -0.37 17.97
N TYR A 270 16.09 -1.00 18.53
CA TYR A 270 16.07 -1.38 19.94
C TYR A 270 16.27 -2.88 20.18
N ASN A 271 15.69 -3.77 19.39
CA ASN A 271 15.85 -5.21 19.58
C ASN A 271 17.14 -5.75 18.96
N MET A 272 17.65 -5.10 17.90
CA MET A 272 18.86 -5.51 17.17
C MET A 272 20.08 -4.62 17.47
N GLY A 273 20.05 -3.86 18.57
CA GLY A 273 21.19 -3.06 19.01
C GLY A 273 21.63 -1.98 18.03
N GLY A 274 20.67 -1.30 17.37
CA GLY A 274 20.95 -0.20 16.44
C GLY A 274 21.30 -0.62 15.00
N ARG A 275 21.16 -1.92 14.67
CA ARG A 275 21.48 -2.47 13.34
C ARG A 275 20.45 -2.07 12.28
N THR A 276 20.19 -0.78 12.12
CA THR A 276 19.27 -0.24 11.09
C THR A 276 19.78 -0.44 9.66
N ASP A 277 21.07 -0.69 9.47
CA ASP A 277 21.70 -1.11 8.22
C ASP A 277 21.04 -2.36 7.61
N LEU A 278 20.57 -3.28 8.45
CA LEU A 278 19.87 -4.51 8.01
C LEU A 278 18.56 -4.21 7.26
N ILE A 279 17.90 -3.09 7.54
CA ILE A 279 16.69 -2.66 6.79
C ILE A 279 17.04 -2.48 5.31
N THR A 280 18.19 -1.88 5.03
CA THR A 280 18.69 -1.68 3.66
C THR A 280 18.96 -3.01 2.95
N TYR A 281 19.64 -3.94 3.62
CA TYR A 281 19.92 -5.27 3.04
C TYR A 281 18.63 -6.09 2.80
N ILE A 282 17.66 -6.00 3.72
CA ILE A 282 16.34 -6.61 3.53
C ILE A 282 15.63 -5.98 2.34
N GLY A 283 15.74 -4.67 2.15
CA GLY A 283 15.20 -3.96 1.00
C GLY A 283 15.76 -4.48 -0.32
N TYR A 284 17.08 -4.64 -0.43
CA TYR A 284 17.73 -5.24 -1.61
C TYR A 284 17.26 -6.67 -1.86
N ALA A 285 17.32 -7.51 -0.83
CA ALA A 285 16.92 -8.92 -0.94
C ALA A 285 15.43 -9.08 -1.32
N SER A 286 14.54 -8.36 -0.66
CA SER A 286 13.10 -8.41 -0.94
C SER A 286 12.76 -7.98 -2.37
N THR A 287 13.50 -7.01 -2.91
CA THR A 287 13.27 -6.57 -4.28
C THR A 287 13.78 -7.58 -5.30
N PHE A 288 14.98 -8.11 -5.10
CA PHE A 288 15.50 -9.16 -5.98
C PHE A 288 14.58 -10.37 -6.01
N VAL A 289 14.13 -10.81 -4.83
CA VAL A 289 13.14 -11.88 -4.68
C VAL A 289 11.82 -11.51 -5.37
N GLY A 290 11.34 -10.26 -5.20
CA GLY A 290 10.12 -9.77 -5.85
C GLY A 290 10.17 -9.83 -7.38
N PHE A 291 11.29 -9.44 -8.00
CA PHE A 291 11.47 -9.57 -9.46
C PHE A 291 11.51 -11.02 -9.92
N ALA A 292 12.22 -11.89 -9.20
CA ALA A 292 12.27 -13.31 -9.52
C ALA A 292 10.87 -13.94 -9.46
N LEU A 293 10.06 -13.56 -8.47
CA LEU A 293 8.72 -14.06 -8.28
C LEU A 293 7.74 -13.72 -9.40
N VAL A 294 7.82 -12.53 -9.97
CA VAL A 294 6.93 -12.15 -11.08
C VAL A 294 7.03 -13.14 -12.22
N ALA A 295 8.21 -13.72 -12.45
CA ALA A 295 8.42 -14.75 -13.46
C ALA A 295 7.82 -16.12 -13.08
N PHE A 296 7.84 -16.48 -11.79
CA PHE A 296 7.45 -17.82 -11.32
C PHE A 296 6.00 -17.90 -10.84
N ILE A 297 5.35 -16.78 -10.49
CA ILE A 297 4.02 -16.82 -9.88
C ILE A 297 2.93 -17.34 -10.83
N GLN A 298 2.99 -16.98 -12.11
CA GLN A 298 2.01 -17.39 -13.11
C GLN A 298 1.97 -18.93 -13.31
N PRO A 299 3.09 -19.61 -13.59
CA PRO A 299 3.11 -21.07 -13.68
C PRO A 299 2.76 -21.74 -12.35
N PHE A 300 3.17 -21.18 -11.21
CA PHE A 300 2.82 -21.70 -9.89
C PHE A 300 1.30 -21.68 -9.66
N VAL A 301 0.64 -20.56 -9.89
CA VAL A 301 -0.80 -20.39 -9.71
C VAL A 301 -1.61 -21.26 -10.68
N LYS A 302 -1.15 -21.40 -11.93
CA LYS A 302 -1.80 -22.33 -12.90
C LYS A 302 -1.77 -23.77 -12.42
N LYS A 303 -0.71 -24.19 -11.73
CA LYS A 303 -0.55 -25.57 -11.24
C LYS A 303 -1.28 -25.83 -9.93
N THR A 304 -1.25 -24.90 -8.99
CA THR A 304 -1.77 -25.08 -7.62
C THR A 304 -3.18 -24.51 -7.42
N GLY A 305 -3.57 -23.53 -8.23
CA GLY A 305 -4.76 -22.72 -8.02
C GLY A 305 -4.57 -21.63 -6.97
N LYS A 306 -5.44 -20.61 -6.97
CA LYS A 306 -5.32 -19.43 -6.11
C LYS A 306 -5.41 -19.74 -4.62
N ARG A 307 -6.36 -20.61 -4.22
CA ARG A 307 -6.58 -21.01 -2.83
C ARG A 307 -5.36 -21.71 -2.23
N ALA A 308 -4.91 -22.79 -2.89
CA ALA A 308 -3.75 -23.54 -2.42
C ALA A 308 -2.47 -22.69 -2.47
N GLY A 309 -2.37 -21.76 -3.41
CA GLY A 309 -1.30 -20.79 -3.50
C GLY A 309 -1.22 -19.90 -2.27
N ILE A 310 -2.33 -19.28 -1.85
CA ILE A 310 -2.41 -18.45 -0.64
C ILE A 310 -2.03 -19.26 0.60
N ILE A 311 -2.69 -20.40 0.82
CA ILE A 311 -2.46 -21.26 1.99
C ILE A 311 -1.00 -21.73 2.07
N GLY A 312 -0.42 -22.17 0.94
CA GLY A 312 0.95 -22.68 0.91
C GLY A 312 2.00 -21.61 1.21
N ILE A 313 1.81 -20.39 0.71
CA ILE A 313 2.74 -19.29 0.93
C ILE A 313 2.67 -18.79 2.38
N GLU A 314 1.47 -18.70 2.95
CA GLU A 314 1.30 -18.30 4.35
C GLU A 314 1.82 -19.36 5.32
N ALA A 315 1.61 -20.63 5.04
CA ALA A 315 2.20 -21.73 5.80
C ALA A 315 3.74 -21.67 5.76
N LEU A 316 4.33 -21.41 4.59
CA LEU A 316 5.77 -21.21 4.46
C LEU A 316 6.25 -20.00 5.27
N ALA A 317 5.50 -18.87 5.23
CA ALA A 317 5.85 -17.70 6.01
C ALA A 317 5.82 -17.95 7.52
N ILE A 318 4.86 -18.71 8.01
CA ILE A 318 4.82 -19.16 9.42
C ILE A 318 6.09 -19.95 9.75
N LEU A 319 6.43 -20.97 8.95
CA LEU A 319 7.61 -21.81 9.17
C LEU A 319 8.91 -21.00 9.19
N VAL A 320 9.05 -20.01 8.28
CA VAL A 320 10.24 -19.14 8.20
C VAL A 320 10.31 -18.14 9.36
N THR A 321 9.17 -17.78 9.96
CA THR A 321 9.13 -16.84 11.10
C THR A 321 9.43 -17.51 12.44
N LEU A 322 9.17 -18.82 12.58
CA LEU A 322 9.41 -19.56 13.83
C LEU A 322 10.85 -19.48 14.35
N PRO A 323 11.91 -19.59 13.53
CA PRO A 323 13.30 -19.46 14.01
C PRO A 323 13.58 -18.14 14.72
N MET A 324 13.01 -17.02 14.22
CA MET A 324 13.16 -15.72 14.87
C MET A 324 12.56 -15.69 16.28
N LEU A 325 11.45 -16.39 16.48
CA LEU A 325 10.77 -16.49 17.78
C LEU A 325 11.57 -17.38 18.75
N VAL A 326 12.10 -18.53 18.25
CA VAL A 326 12.81 -19.53 19.06
C VAL A 326 14.20 -19.04 19.48
N THR A 327 14.94 -18.38 18.58
CA THR A 327 16.29 -17.86 18.87
C THR A 327 16.28 -16.70 19.88
N GLY A 328 15.14 -16.05 20.06
CA GLY A 328 15.00 -14.90 20.96
C GLY A 328 15.98 -13.77 20.63
N LEU A 329 16.43 -13.67 19.38
CA LEU A 329 17.44 -12.72 18.88
C LEU A 329 18.84 -12.90 19.47
N LYS A 330 19.17 -14.08 19.98
CA LYS A 330 20.48 -14.42 20.53
C LYS A 330 21.19 -15.44 19.63
N GLY A 331 22.53 -15.35 19.61
CA GLY A 331 23.38 -16.30 18.89
C GLY A 331 23.66 -15.92 17.43
N ALA A 332 24.53 -16.71 16.79
CA ALA A 332 25.08 -16.44 15.46
C ALA A 332 24.02 -16.42 14.34
N TYR A 333 22.91 -17.15 14.52
CA TYR A 333 21.85 -17.28 13.51
C TYR A 333 20.72 -16.23 13.65
N ALA A 334 20.78 -15.38 14.68
CA ALA A 334 19.71 -14.39 14.93
C ALA A 334 19.51 -13.42 13.75
N ILE A 335 20.59 -12.92 13.17
CA ILE A 335 20.54 -11.98 12.05
C ILE A 335 19.91 -12.65 10.82
N SER A 336 20.35 -13.87 10.48
CA SER A 336 19.78 -14.59 9.32
C SER A 336 18.30 -14.92 9.53
N ALA A 337 17.90 -15.36 10.73
CA ALA A 337 16.49 -15.63 11.05
C ALA A 337 15.63 -14.36 10.89
N VAL A 338 16.10 -13.22 11.38
CA VAL A 338 15.43 -11.92 11.22
C VAL A 338 15.31 -11.54 9.73
N MET A 339 16.41 -11.63 8.99
CA MET A 339 16.41 -11.28 7.56
C MET A 339 15.45 -12.17 6.78
N PHE A 340 15.50 -13.48 6.97
CA PHE A 340 14.58 -14.41 6.30
C PHE A 340 13.11 -14.15 6.66
N THR A 341 12.81 -13.82 7.91
CA THR A 341 11.44 -13.48 8.35
C THR A 341 10.92 -12.24 7.63
N TYR A 342 11.67 -11.15 7.59
CA TYR A 342 11.21 -9.93 6.91
C TYR A 342 11.10 -10.09 5.39
N ILE A 343 11.99 -10.88 4.78
CA ILE A 343 11.90 -11.23 3.36
C ILE A 343 10.64 -12.07 3.14
N ALA A 344 10.37 -13.07 3.98
CA ALA A 344 9.18 -13.91 3.87
C ALA A 344 7.87 -13.13 4.03
N ILE A 345 7.79 -12.20 5.00
CA ILE A 345 6.61 -11.33 5.18
C ILE A 345 6.36 -10.48 3.93
N THR A 346 7.41 -9.87 3.38
CA THR A 346 7.29 -9.05 2.16
C THR A 346 6.89 -9.90 0.95
N PHE A 347 7.43 -11.09 0.85
CA PHE A 347 7.12 -12.08 -0.18
C PHE A 347 5.66 -12.51 -0.12
N THR A 348 5.20 -12.93 1.06
CA THR A 348 3.82 -13.36 1.31
C THR A 348 2.85 -12.25 0.97
N TRP A 349 3.11 -11.03 1.44
CA TRP A 349 2.31 -9.86 1.10
C TRP A 349 2.21 -9.63 -0.42
N THR A 350 3.33 -9.67 -1.14
CA THR A 350 3.36 -9.42 -2.58
C THR A 350 2.49 -10.40 -3.34
N ILE A 351 2.62 -11.69 -3.04
CA ILE A 351 1.87 -12.75 -3.70
C ILE A 351 0.40 -12.72 -3.30
N ASN A 352 0.10 -12.62 -2.01
CA ASN A 352 -1.28 -12.61 -1.53
C ASN A 352 -2.06 -11.39 -2.03
N ASN A 353 -1.42 -10.22 -2.15
CA ASN A 353 -2.05 -9.05 -2.76
C ASN A 353 -2.48 -9.34 -4.21
N MET A 354 -1.64 -9.99 -5.01
CA MET A 354 -1.96 -10.34 -6.39
C MET A 354 -3.06 -11.40 -6.47
N LEU A 355 -2.96 -12.45 -5.67
CA LEU A 355 -3.93 -13.55 -5.67
C LEU A 355 -5.29 -13.12 -5.14
N SER A 356 -5.32 -12.36 -4.04
CA SER A 356 -6.56 -11.85 -3.45
C SER A 356 -7.29 -10.89 -4.37
N ARG A 357 -6.59 -9.98 -5.06
CA ARG A 357 -7.22 -9.11 -6.08
C ARG A 357 -7.87 -9.92 -7.20
N SER A 358 -7.20 -10.99 -7.65
CA SER A 358 -7.77 -11.89 -8.66
C SER A 358 -8.97 -12.68 -8.11
N ALA A 359 -8.90 -13.16 -6.86
CA ALA A 359 -10.01 -13.88 -6.21
C ALA A 359 -11.23 -12.97 -5.94
N VAL A 360 -11.00 -11.69 -5.66
CA VAL A 360 -12.05 -10.67 -5.52
C VAL A 360 -12.83 -10.50 -6.82
N LEU A 361 -12.16 -10.48 -7.97
CA LEU A 361 -12.81 -10.41 -9.28
C LEU A 361 -13.63 -11.67 -9.59
N ASP A 362 -13.12 -12.86 -9.23
CA ASP A 362 -13.88 -14.11 -9.38
C ASP A 362 -15.14 -14.09 -8.49
N SER A 363 -15.02 -13.56 -7.27
CA SER A 363 -16.16 -13.41 -6.36
C SER A 363 -17.20 -12.41 -6.86
N ALA A 364 -16.78 -11.39 -7.62
CA ALA A 364 -17.70 -10.45 -8.28
C ALA A 364 -18.48 -11.13 -9.40
N ASN A 365 -17.82 -11.96 -10.22
CA ASN A 365 -18.47 -12.75 -11.25
C ASN A 365 -19.47 -13.76 -10.64
N TYR A 366 -19.10 -14.40 -9.55
CA TYR A 366 -20.00 -15.30 -8.81
C TYR A 366 -21.24 -14.55 -8.29
N ALA A 367 -21.08 -13.36 -7.72
CA ALA A 367 -22.23 -12.54 -7.27
C ALA A 367 -23.15 -12.14 -8.42
N GLN A 368 -22.60 -11.87 -9.59
CA GLN A 368 -23.40 -11.56 -10.78
C GLN A 368 -24.24 -12.76 -11.25
N MET A 369 -23.64 -13.97 -11.23
CA MET A 369 -24.31 -15.20 -11.66
C MET A 369 -25.36 -15.70 -10.66
N THR A 370 -25.06 -15.64 -9.36
CA THR A 370 -25.92 -16.23 -8.31
C THR A 370 -26.92 -15.25 -7.70
N LEU A 371 -26.57 -13.99 -7.61
CA LEU A 371 -27.39 -12.95 -6.97
C LEU A 371 -28.01 -11.96 -7.98
N GLY A 372 -27.67 -12.08 -9.27
CA GLY A 372 -28.13 -11.15 -10.32
C GLY A 372 -27.62 -9.71 -10.15
N ILE A 373 -26.62 -9.49 -9.27
CA ILE A 373 -26.11 -8.16 -8.94
C ILE A 373 -24.83 -7.92 -9.75
N ASN A 374 -24.88 -6.93 -10.66
CA ASN A 374 -23.68 -6.48 -11.36
C ASN A 374 -22.80 -5.65 -10.40
N GLY A 375 -22.09 -6.35 -9.51
CA GLY A 375 -21.44 -5.80 -8.32
C GLY A 375 -19.94 -5.61 -8.43
N THR A 376 -19.32 -5.66 -9.63
CA THR A 376 -17.85 -5.57 -9.76
C THR A 376 -17.29 -4.28 -9.13
N ALA A 377 -17.96 -3.14 -9.34
CA ALA A 377 -17.56 -1.87 -8.73
C ALA A 377 -17.73 -1.89 -7.21
N LEU A 378 -18.81 -2.48 -6.71
CA LEU A 378 -19.12 -2.63 -5.30
C LEU A 378 -18.09 -3.53 -4.59
N VAL A 379 -17.76 -4.67 -5.19
CA VAL A 379 -16.77 -5.62 -4.67
C VAL A 379 -15.39 -4.97 -4.60
N ASN A 380 -14.97 -4.23 -5.62
CA ASN A 380 -13.70 -3.51 -5.62
C ASN A 380 -13.65 -2.38 -4.56
N SER A 381 -14.75 -1.63 -4.39
CA SER A 381 -14.81 -0.58 -3.36
C SER A 381 -14.77 -1.18 -1.96
N THR A 382 -15.43 -2.31 -1.74
CA THR A 382 -15.36 -3.05 -0.47
C THR A 382 -13.94 -3.53 -0.17
N PHE A 383 -13.26 -4.08 -1.17
CA PHE A 383 -11.86 -4.50 -1.03
C PHE A 383 -10.95 -3.32 -0.62
N THR A 384 -11.11 -2.17 -1.27
CA THR A 384 -10.36 -0.96 -0.95
C THR A 384 -10.69 -0.44 0.46
N PHE A 385 -11.95 -0.49 0.86
CA PHE A 385 -12.39 -0.11 2.21
C PHE A 385 -11.76 -1.01 3.28
N VAL A 386 -11.82 -2.34 3.12
CA VAL A 386 -11.19 -3.30 4.04
C VAL A 386 -9.68 -3.06 4.13
N ASN A 387 -9.01 -2.83 3.00
CA ASN A 387 -7.59 -2.47 2.97
C ASN A 387 -7.28 -1.27 3.88
N LYS A 388 -8.03 -0.18 3.73
CA LYS A 388 -7.83 1.05 4.53
C LYS A 388 -8.12 0.84 6.01
N CYS A 389 -9.19 0.11 6.33
CA CYS A 389 -9.49 -0.25 7.71
C CYS A 389 -8.37 -1.06 8.36
N CYS A 390 -7.85 -2.08 7.67
CA CYS A 390 -6.75 -2.90 8.19
C CYS A 390 -5.47 -2.08 8.41
N GLN A 391 -5.13 -1.16 7.50
CA GLN A 391 -4.02 -0.22 7.69
C GLN A 391 -4.22 0.65 8.92
N ALA A 392 -5.41 1.25 9.06
CA ALA A 392 -5.76 2.11 10.18
C ALA A 392 -5.61 1.40 11.53
N PHE A 393 -6.24 0.23 11.65
CA PHE A 393 -6.22 -0.56 12.88
C PHE A 393 -4.83 -1.09 13.20
N SER A 394 -4.05 -1.53 12.20
CA SER A 394 -2.68 -2.02 12.43
C SER A 394 -1.78 -0.96 13.06
N MET A 395 -1.80 0.25 12.50
CA MET A 395 -0.99 1.36 13.02
C MET A 395 -1.47 1.82 14.40
N PHE A 396 -2.79 1.85 14.61
CA PHE A 396 -3.38 2.22 15.90
C PHE A 396 -3.02 1.21 16.99
N PHE A 397 -3.20 -0.09 16.74
CA PHE A 397 -2.85 -1.14 17.70
C PHE A 397 -1.34 -1.18 18.00
N SER A 398 -0.49 -1.00 16.99
CA SER A 398 0.95 -0.87 17.20
C SER A 398 1.28 0.28 18.14
N GLY A 399 0.66 1.44 17.95
CA GLY A 399 0.85 2.62 18.79
C GLY A 399 0.37 2.41 20.24
N ILE A 400 -0.82 1.82 20.43
CA ILE A 400 -1.35 1.52 21.76
C ILE A 400 -0.45 0.55 22.52
N ILE A 401 -0.03 -0.55 21.87
CA ILE A 401 0.79 -1.57 22.53
C ILE A 401 2.17 -1.00 22.90
N LEU A 402 2.81 -0.22 22.04
CA LEU A 402 4.06 0.46 22.38
C LEU A 402 3.87 1.40 23.56
N SER A 403 2.81 2.20 23.58
CA SER A 403 2.51 3.11 24.69
C SER A 403 2.23 2.36 26.00
N ALA A 404 1.42 1.30 25.96
CA ALA A 404 1.06 0.50 27.13
C ALA A 404 2.25 -0.27 27.72
N THR A 405 3.25 -0.60 26.92
CA THR A 405 4.47 -1.30 27.35
C THR A 405 5.58 -0.37 27.82
N GLY A 406 5.29 0.94 27.94
CA GLY A 406 6.22 1.91 28.52
C GLY A 406 7.33 2.34 27.55
N TYR A 407 7.04 2.42 26.25
CA TYR A 407 7.97 2.97 25.27
C TYR A 407 8.40 4.38 25.64
N ASN A 408 9.71 4.62 25.75
CA ASN A 408 10.30 5.92 26.02
C ASN A 408 11.33 6.29 24.95
N LYS A 409 11.06 7.36 24.21
CA LYS A 409 11.93 7.83 23.11
C LYS A 409 13.31 8.30 23.59
N ASP A 410 13.41 8.79 24.82
CA ASP A 410 14.63 9.35 25.40
C ASP A 410 15.50 8.27 26.11
N ALA A 411 15.00 7.04 26.23
CA ALA A 411 15.72 5.94 26.82
C ALA A 411 16.71 5.33 25.80
N VAL A 412 17.96 5.14 26.21
CA VAL A 412 18.98 4.44 25.43
C VAL A 412 18.60 2.98 25.24
N GLU A 413 18.08 2.35 26.29
CA GLU A 413 17.55 1.00 26.27
C GLU A 413 16.08 1.02 26.67
N GLN A 414 15.27 0.29 25.92
CA GLN A 414 13.84 0.16 26.22
C GLN A 414 13.60 -0.88 27.31
N THR A 415 12.46 -0.77 27.99
CA THR A 415 12.06 -1.76 29.01
C THR A 415 11.99 -3.16 28.41
N PRO A 416 12.30 -4.23 29.17
CA PRO A 416 12.16 -5.61 28.69
C PRO A 416 10.75 -5.92 28.17
N GLY A 417 9.72 -5.32 28.78
CA GLY A 417 8.33 -5.44 28.33
C GLY A 417 8.10 -4.84 26.94
N CYS A 418 8.65 -3.66 26.67
CA CYS A 418 8.57 -3.00 25.36
C CYS A 418 9.32 -3.80 24.28
N LEU A 419 10.54 -4.24 24.55
CA LEU A 419 11.33 -5.07 23.61
C LEU A 419 10.60 -6.38 23.27
N LYS A 420 10.02 -7.04 24.30
CA LYS A 420 9.23 -8.26 24.09
C LYS A 420 7.97 -7.98 23.27
N ALA A 421 7.27 -6.87 23.51
CA ALA A 421 6.09 -6.48 22.74
C ALA A 421 6.43 -6.22 21.26
N ILE A 422 7.52 -5.49 20.97
CA ILE A 422 8.00 -5.25 19.60
C ILE A 422 8.29 -6.60 18.92
N LEU A 423 9.04 -7.50 19.58
CA LEU A 423 9.36 -8.82 19.06
C LEU A 423 8.09 -9.63 18.76
N LEU A 424 7.14 -9.70 19.68
CA LEU A 424 5.90 -10.46 19.53
C LEU A 424 5.03 -9.90 18.40
N LEU A 425 4.94 -8.57 18.29
CA LEU A 425 4.18 -7.94 17.20
C LEU A 425 4.81 -8.18 15.83
N CYS A 426 6.14 -8.30 15.76
CA CYS A 426 6.85 -8.59 14.50
C CYS A 426 6.91 -10.09 14.15
N THR A 427 6.59 -10.99 15.10
CA THR A 427 6.66 -12.45 14.90
C THR A 427 5.30 -13.14 15.09
N VAL A 428 4.79 -13.13 16.31
CA VAL A 428 3.53 -13.80 16.66
C VAL A 428 2.33 -13.11 16.01
N GLY A 429 2.35 -11.79 15.89
CA GLY A 429 1.29 -11.03 15.20
C GLY A 429 1.05 -11.51 13.77
N PRO A 430 2.07 -11.53 12.89
CA PRO A 430 1.96 -12.12 11.55
C PRO A 430 1.55 -13.59 11.56
N ILE A 431 2.10 -14.42 12.44
CA ILE A 431 1.73 -15.86 12.53
C ILE A 431 0.23 -16.01 12.80
N ILE A 432 -0.30 -15.29 13.80
CA ILE A 432 -1.72 -15.32 14.12
C ILE A 432 -2.56 -14.88 12.91
N ALA A 433 -2.17 -13.80 12.26
CA ALA A 433 -2.87 -13.28 11.10
C ALA A 433 -2.89 -14.29 9.93
N TYR A 434 -1.76 -14.95 9.65
CA TYR A 434 -1.69 -16.00 8.63
C TYR A 434 -2.53 -17.24 8.99
N VAL A 435 -2.58 -17.64 10.26
CA VAL A 435 -3.46 -18.72 10.71
C VAL A 435 -4.93 -18.38 10.46
N PHE A 436 -5.36 -17.16 10.76
CA PHE A 436 -6.71 -16.70 10.46
C PHE A 436 -7.00 -16.65 8.96
N SER A 437 -6.03 -16.17 8.16
CA SER A 437 -6.14 -16.17 6.70
C SER A 437 -6.29 -17.59 6.14
N ILE A 438 -5.44 -18.52 6.57
CA ILE A 438 -5.50 -19.95 6.18
C ILE A 438 -6.85 -20.53 6.54
N ALA A 439 -7.35 -20.30 7.77
CA ALA A 439 -8.65 -20.79 8.21
C ALA A 439 -9.80 -20.23 7.36
N ALA A 440 -9.77 -18.92 7.04
CA ALA A 440 -10.74 -18.29 6.15
C ALA A 440 -10.70 -18.90 4.76
N MET A 441 -9.52 -19.11 4.18
CA MET A 441 -9.35 -19.72 2.87
C MET A 441 -9.74 -21.20 2.85
N TYR A 442 -9.58 -21.93 3.95
CA TYR A 442 -10.09 -23.31 4.08
C TYR A 442 -11.61 -23.37 4.02
N SER A 443 -12.28 -22.37 4.59
CA SER A 443 -13.74 -22.27 4.60
C SER A 443 -14.36 -21.93 3.23
N VAL A 444 -13.54 -21.51 2.25
CA VAL A 444 -14.00 -21.24 0.88
C VAL A 444 -14.12 -22.56 0.12
N SER A 445 -15.32 -23.01 -0.11
CA SER A 445 -15.58 -24.11 -1.04
C SER A 445 -15.60 -23.58 -2.48
N TYR A 446 -14.49 -23.69 -3.18
CA TYR A 446 -14.39 -23.33 -4.61
C TYR A 446 -14.99 -24.38 -5.56
N THR A 447 -15.71 -25.37 -5.05
CA THR A 447 -16.32 -26.41 -5.87
C THR A 447 -17.27 -25.85 -6.94
N HIS A 448 -17.91 -24.72 -6.67
CA HIS A 448 -18.75 -24.02 -7.65
C HIS A 448 -18.00 -23.15 -8.67
N LEU A 449 -16.76 -22.75 -8.38
CA LEU A 449 -15.92 -21.99 -9.33
C LEU A 449 -15.17 -22.93 -10.29
N ARG A 450 -14.80 -24.14 -9.86
CA ARG A 450 -14.19 -25.17 -10.74
C ARG A 450 -15.13 -25.63 -11.85
N ALA A 451 -16.42 -25.68 -11.61
CA ALA A 451 -17.39 -26.07 -12.63
C ALA A 451 -17.41 -25.12 -13.83
N HIS A 452 -16.99 -23.84 -13.65
CA HIS A 452 -16.91 -22.86 -14.73
C HIS A 452 -15.54 -22.80 -15.42
N GLU A 453 -14.45 -23.20 -14.75
CA GLU A 453 -13.14 -23.27 -15.41
C GLU A 453 -13.03 -24.49 -16.36
N THR A 454 -13.84 -25.53 -16.15
CA THR A 454 -13.86 -26.76 -16.97
C THR A 454 -14.98 -26.82 -17.99
N GLY A 455 -15.92 -25.90 -18.00
CA GLY A 455 -17.12 -25.92 -18.83
C GLY A 455 -17.23 -24.85 -19.93
N ALA A 456 -16.21 -24.05 -20.14
CA ALA A 456 -16.22 -22.94 -21.09
C ALA A 456 -15.09 -23.00 -22.13
N TYR A 457 -14.78 -24.20 -22.67
CA TYR A 457 -14.02 -24.35 -23.91
C TYR A 457 -14.59 -25.49 -24.73
#